data_0cd191974456c399a4f2880290294bb4
#
_entry.id   0cd191974456c399a4f2880290294bb4
#
_cell.length_a   1.000
_cell.length_b   1.000
_cell.length_c   1.000
_cell.angle_alpha   90.00
_cell.angle_beta   90.00
_cell.angle_gamma   90.00
#
_symmetry.space_group_name_H-M   'P 1'
#
loop_
_entity.id
_entity.type
_entity.pdbx_description
1 polymer ?
#
loop_
_entity_poly.entity_id
_entity_poly.type
_entity_poly.pdbx_seq_one_letter_code
_entity_poly.pdbx_strand_id
1 'polypeptide(L)'
;MKYDIVVFNAWKYQDAPALWAYLFETMYGARNWLFRCWYSCKRNWGVIVLSALIPAILITASVMIDLDVVNRWKWAVSIISIIAFVISLFLQHFESAASLIRKHSRRTSFSKELGIQAEISKELMILLKSWTKGDKHRVMLYVDDIDRCSDEKMLDTIEALRTMLEEEEICKRLVVVCSTDMLVLDNALKRRYERVYPDYAPQDIRRLCNDHIDKLFVSSI
;
A
#
# COMPACT_ATOMS: atom_id res chain seq x y z
N MET A 1 -17.29 -7.79 15.78
CA MET A 1 -16.35 -7.34 14.74
C MET A 1 -14.95 -7.34 15.34
N LYS A 2 -13.94 -7.69 14.58
CA LYS A 2 -12.53 -7.63 14.98
C LYS A 2 -11.85 -6.54 14.16
N TYR A 3 -11.08 -5.68 14.83
CA TYR A 3 -10.30 -4.63 14.17
C TYR A 3 -8.83 -4.82 14.48
N ASP A 4 -8.00 -4.75 13.44
CA ASP A 4 -6.55 -4.61 13.58
C ASP A 4 -6.22 -3.14 13.32
N ILE A 5 -5.56 -2.47 14.27
CA ILE A 5 -5.30 -1.04 14.22
C ILE A 5 -3.91 -0.80 13.64
N VAL A 6 -3.82 0.13 12.68
CA VAL A 6 -2.59 0.63 12.09
C VAL A 6 -2.57 2.14 12.26
N VAL A 7 -1.49 2.67 12.82
CA VAL A 7 -1.30 4.11 13.00
C VAL A 7 -0.40 4.65 11.89
N PHE A 8 -0.86 5.69 11.22
CA PHE A 8 -0.12 6.39 10.17
C PHE A 8 -0.01 7.87 10.52
N ASN A 9 1.21 8.38 10.64
CA ASN A 9 1.44 9.79 10.92
C ASN A 9 1.60 10.56 9.60
N ALA A 10 0.60 11.40 9.27
CA ALA A 10 0.56 12.13 8.02
C ALA A 10 1.66 13.20 7.92
N TRP A 11 1.93 13.92 9.02
CA TRP A 11 2.93 14.99 9.06
C TRP A 11 4.34 14.49 8.73
N LYS A 12 4.69 13.29 9.18
CA LYS A 12 6.01 12.69 8.89
C LYS A 12 6.28 12.52 7.39
N TYR A 13 5.24 12.35 6.60
CA TYR A 13 5.34 12.01 5.17
C TYR A 13 4.76 13.10 4.26
N GLN A 14 4.42 14.30 4.78
CA GLN A 14 3.79 15.36 4.02
C GLN A 14 4.59 15.84 2.79
N ASP A 15 5.93 15.81 2.88
CA ASP A 15 6.82 16.23 1.80
C ASP A 15 7.23 15.06 0.90
N ALA A 16 6.74 13.87 1.17
CA ALA A 16 7.09 12.71 0.39
C ALA A 16 6.31 12.69 -0.94
N PRO A 17 6.99 12.47 -2.07
CA PRO A 17 6.36 12.49 -3.40
C PRO A 17 5.37 11.35 -3.63
N ALA A 18 5.24 10.44 -2.66
CA ALA A 18 4.40 9.25 -2.76
C ALA A 18 3.82 8.87 -1.39
N LEU A 19 2.97 9.74 -0.81
CA LEU A 19 2.26 9.48 0.45
C LEU A 19 1.65 8.07 0.50
N TRP A 20 1.04 7.66 -0.60
CA TRP A 20 0.41 6.35 -0.77
C TRP A 20 1.36 5.17 -0.60
N ALA A 21 2.59 5.30 -1.08
CA ALA A 21 3.60 4.25 -0.94
C ALA A 21 4.01 4.08 0.53
N TYR A 22 4.12 5.17 1.27
CA TYR A 22 4.42 5.13 2.70
C TYR A 22 3.25 4.61 3.54
N LEU A 23 2.01 4.93 3.15
CA LEU A 23 0.82 4.37 3.77
C LEU A 23 0.79 2.84 3.57
N PHE A 24 1.01 2.38 2.34
CA PHE A 24 1.11 0.94 2.05
C PHE A 24 2.24 0.28 2.85
N GLU A 25 3.42 0.90 2.91
CA GLU A 25 4.57 0.40 3.67
C GLU A 25 4.24 0.28 5.16
N THR A 26 3.59 1.29 5.73
CA THR A 26 3.16 1.30 7.14
C THR A 26 2.19 0.15 7.41
N MET A 27 1.18 -0.03 6.55
CA MET A 27 0.23 -1.13 6.67
C MET A 27 0.90 -2.50 6.51
N TYR A 28 1.78 -2.64 5.51
CA TYR A 28 2.54 -3.88 5.30
C TYR A 28 3.49 -4.18 6.47
N GLY A 29 4.13 -3.14 7.02
CA GLY A 29 5.03 -3.21 8.16
C GLY A 29 4.34 -3.58 9.48
N ALA A 30 3.05 -3.23 9.63
CA ALA A 30 2.28 -3.54 10.83
C ALA A 30 2.02 -5.04 11.05
N ARG A 31 2.29 -5.89 10.04
CA ARG A 31 2.09 -7.35 10.12
C ARG A 31 3.37 -8.11 10.40
N ASN A 32 3.20 -9.28 11.02
CA ASN A 32 4.27 -10.20 11.35
C ASN A 32 5.02 -10.67 10.10
N TRP A 33 6.30 -10.99 10.26
CA TRP A 33 7.17 -11.48 9.20
C TRP A 33 6.59 -12.68 8.43
N LEU A 34 5.97 -13.63 9.11
CA LEU A 34 5.34 -14.80 8.47
C LEU A 34 4.20 -14.39 7.49
N PHE A 35 3.39 -13.39 7.87
CA PHE A 35 2.36 -12.87 6.99
C PHE A 35 2.97 -12.20 5.75
N ARG A 36 4.05 -11.43 5.92
CA ARG A 36 4.75 -10.77 4.82
C ARG A 36 5.34 -11.80 3.84
N CYS A 37 5.93 -12.87 4.34
CA CYS A 37 6.39 -13.99 3.52
C CYS A 37 5.24 -14.62 2.74
N TRP A 38 4.14 -14.94 3.41
CA TRP A 38 2.97 -15.56 2.78
C TRP A 38 2.34 -14.64 1.72
N TYR A 39 2.21 -13.35 2.00
CA TYR A 39 1.73 -12.35 1.04
C TYR A 39 2.62 -12.28 -0.19
N SER A 40 3.95 -12.20 -0.02
CA SER A 40 4.91 -12.18 -1.11
C SER A 40 4.86 -13.45 -1.95
N CYS A 41 4.71 -14.62 -1.33
CA CYS A 41 4.53 -15.89 -2.02
C CYS A 41 3.24 -15.90 -2.84
N LYS A 42 2.13 -15.43 -2.27
CA LYS A 42 0.84 -15.38 -2.98
C LYS A 42 0.87 -14.41 -4.17
N ARG A 43 1.52 -13.27 -4.00
CA ARG A 43 1.67 -12.26 -5.05
C ARG A 43 2.52 -12.76 -6.21
N ASN A 44 3.63 -13.40 -5.91
CA ASN A 44 4.62 -13.82 -6.89
C ASN A 44 4.50 -15.33 -7.24
N TRP A 45 3.32 -15.92 -7.05
CA TRP A 45 3.09 -17.36 -7.25
C TRP A 45 3.61 -17.86 -8.60
N GLY A 46 3.36 -17.12 -9.70
CA GLY A 46 3.83 -17.52 -11.04
C GLY A 46 5.35 -17.56 -11.14
N VAL A 47 6.05 -16.60 -10.54
CA VAL A 47 7.53 -16.57 -10.54
C VAL A 47 8.08 -17.69 -9.66
N ILE A 48 7.44 -17.98 -8.53
CA ILE A 48 7.84 -19.09 -7.63
C ILE A 48 7.69 -20.43 -8.33
N VAL A 49 6.57 -20.67 -9.03
CA VAL A 49 6.35 -21.90 -9.81
C VAL A 49 7.40 -22.01 -10.90
N LEU A 50 7.68 -20.93 -11.65
CA LEU A 50 8.67 -20.93 -12.70
C LEU A 50 10.09 -21.18 -12.15
N SER A 51 10.43 -20.58 -11.01
CA SER A 51 11.73 -20.78 -10.36
C SER A 51 11.90 -22.18 -9.77
N ALA A 52 10.80 -22.84 -9.41
CA ALA A 52 10.81 -24.24 -8.94
C ALA A 52 10.90 -25.26 -10.07
N LEU A 53 10.39 -24.93 -11.26
CA LEU A 53 10.47 -25.82 -12.44
C LEU A 53 11.89 -26.06 -12.90
N ILE A 54 12.75 -25.05 -12.88
CA ILE A 54 14.15 -25.17 -13.33
C ILE A 54 14.92 -26.19 -12.50
N PRO A 55 14.98 -26.13 -11.15
CA PRO A 55 15.65 -27.17 -10.36
C PRO A 55 14.98 -28.55 -10.49
N ALA A 56 13.65 -28.59 -10.62
CA ALA A 56 12.94 -29.85 -10.82
C ALA A 56 13.37 -30.56 -12.12
N ILE A 57 13.48 -29.80 -13.22
CA ILE A 57 13.94 -30.33 -14.51
C ILE A 57 15.40 -30.79 -14.40
N LEU A 58 16.28 -30.02 -13.74
CA LEU A 58 17.68 -30.38 -13.56
C LEU A 58 17.85 -31.65 -12.71
N ILE A 59 17.06 -31.80 -11.66
CA ILE A 59 17.06 -33.00 -10.81
C ILE A 59 16.57 -34.22 -11.58
N THR A 60 15.45 -34.10 -12.32
CA THR A 60 14.92 -35.22 -13.14
C THR A 60 15.87 -35.58 -14.28
N ALA A 61 16.47 -34.63 -14.96
CA ALA A 61 17.48 -34.87 -15.98
C ALA A 61 18.71 -35.61 -15.39
N SER A 62 19.18 -35.22 -14.20
CA SER A 62 20.32 -35.86 -13.53
C SER A 62 20.04 -37.32 -13.10
N VAL A 63 18.79 -37.66 -12.88
CA VAL A 63 18.37 -39.04 -12.56
C VAL A 63 18.27 -39.91 -13.82
N MET A 64 17.84 -39.30 -14.95
CA MET A 64 17.63 -40.01 -16.19
C MET A 64 18.94 -40.26 -16.97
N ILE A 65 19.97 -39.44 -16.76
CA ILE A 65 21.27 -39.58 -17.43
C ILE A 65 22.18 -40.43 -16.56
N ASP A 66 22.35 -41.70 -16.95
CA ASP A 66 23.15 -42.70 -16.22
C ASP A 66 24.62 -42.67 -16.67
N LEU A 67 25.27 -41.49 -16.58
CA LEU A 67 26.70 -41.32 -16.84
C LEU A 67 27.46 -41.39 -15.51
N ASP A 68 28.51 -42.18 -15.41
CA ASP A 68 29.35 -42.35 -14.22
C ASP A 68 29.84 -41.01 -13.61
N VAL A 69 30.13 -40.02 -14.48
CA VAL A 69 30.52 -38.65 -14.09
C VAL A 69 29.37 -37.92 -13.39
N VAL A 70 28.14 -38.08 -13.88
CA VAL A 70 26.93 -37.43 -13.30
C VAL A 70 26.61 -38.04 -11.97
N ASN A 71 26.84 -39.34 -11.75
CA ASN A 71 26.54 -40.03 -10.51
C ASN A 71 27.35 -39.49 -9.34
N ARG A 72 28.62 -39.10 -9.57
CA ARG A 72 29.50 -38.46 -8.59
C ARG A 72 29.02 -37.04 -8.16
N TRP A 73 28.38 -36.32 -9.10
CA TRP A 73 27.97 -34.91 -8.89
C TRP A 73 26.47 -34.71 -8.61
N LYS A 74 25.66 -35.76 -8.63
CA LYS A 74 24.20 -35.72 -8.37
C LYS A 74 23.86 -34.91 -7.12
N TRP A 75 24.53 -35.19 -6.02
CA TRP A 75 24.32 -34.51 -4.75
C TRP A 75 24.70 -33.03 -4.80
N ALA A 76 25.79 -32.68 -5.44
CA ALA A 76 26.23 -31.30 -5.58
C ALA A 76 25.23 -30.46 -6.42
N VAL A 77 24.78 -30.99 -7.53
CA VAL A 77 23.78 -30.35 -8.41
C VAL A 77 22.46 -30.17 -7.68
N SER A 78 21.99 -31.16 -6.93
CA SER A 78 20.75 -31.06 -6.15
C SER A 78 20.86 -29.99 -5.05
N ILE A 79 21.95 -29.96 -4.31
CA ILE A 79 22.19 -28.98 -3.24
C ILE A 79 22.27 -27.55 -3.82
N ILE A 80 23.02 -27.35 -4.92
CA ILE A 80 23.13 -26.04 -5.58
C ILE A 80 21.76 -25.56 -6.09
N SER A 81 20.95 -26.45 -6.66
CA SER A 81 19.60 -26.14 -7.16
C SER A 81 18.67 -25.72 -6.01
N ILE A 82 18.71 -26.41 -4.86
CA ILE A 82 17.95 -26.06 -3.69
C ILE A 82 18.39 -24.71 -3.11
N ILE A 83 19.70 -24.48 -3.02
CA ILE A 83 20.25 -23.19 -2.53
C ILE A 83 19.83 -22.04 -3.46
N ALA A 84 19.94 -22.23 -4.78
CA ALA A 84 19.51 -21.22 -5.76
C ALA A 84 18.02 -20.91 -5.67
N PHE A 85 17.18 -21.93 -5.43
CA PHE A 85 15.75 -21.75 -5.19
C PHE A 85 15.47 -20.95 -3.92
N VAL A 86 16.13 -21.30 -2.81
CA VAL A 86 15.98 -20.56 -1.54
C VAL A 86 16.45 -19.12 -1.66
N ILE A 87 17.57 -18.86 -2.33
CA ILE A 87 18.06 -17.51 -2.60
C ILE A 87 17.07 -16.73 -3.47
N SER A 88 16.50 -17.35 -4.50
CA SER A 88 15.46 -16.71 -5.34
C SER A 88 14.26 -16.30 -4.54
N LEU A 89 13.75 -17.16 -3.65
CA LEU A 89 12.65 -16.83 -2.73
C LEU A 89 13.00 -15.66 -1.81
N PHE A 90 14.24 -15.64 -1.31
CA PHE A 90 14.70 -14.60 -0.39
C PHE A 90 14.82 -13.24 -1.09
N LEU A 91 15.41 -13.19 -2.28
CA LEU A 91 15.54 -11.97 -3.07
C LEU A 91 14.17 -11.38 -3.45
N GLN A 92 13.21 -12.21 -3.83
CA GLN A 92 11.84 -11.77 -4.14
C GLN A 92 11.13 -11.17 -2.92
N HIS A 93 11.48 -11.61 -1.72
CA HIS A 93 10.88 -11.09 -0.49
C HIS A 93 11.31 -9.63 -0.20
N PHE A 94 12.55 -9.26 -0.54
CA PHE A 94 13.09 -7.91 -0.28
C PHE A 94 12.66 -6.85 -1.33
N GLU A 95 12.24 -7.23 -2.53
CA GLU A 95 11.89 -6.27 -3.58
C GLU A 95 10.50 -5.62 -3.43
N SER A 96 9.64 -6.13 -2.57
CA SER A 96 8.20 -5.90 -2.65
C SER A 96 7.74 -4.47 -2.28
N ALA A 97 8.21 -3.89 -1.18
CA ALA A 97 7.78 -2.53 -0.77
C ALA A 97 8.79 -1.45 -1.21
N ALA A 98 10.09 -1.72 -1.04
CA ALA A 98 11.14 -0.78 -1.41
C ALA A 98 11.24 -0.55 -2.93
N SER A 99 10.85 -1.52 -3.76
CA SER A 99 10.83 -1.37 -5.22
C SER A 99 9.72 -0.44 -5.68
N LEU A 100 8.52 -0.50 -5.08
CA LEU A 100 7.43 0.43 -5.35
C LEU A 100 7.85 1.87 -5.02
N ILE A 101 8.45 2.10 -3.86
CA ILE A 101 8.93 3.41 -3.44
C ILE A 101 10.05 3.91 -4.37
N ARG A 102 11.07 3.07 -4.68
CA ARG A 102 12.16 3.46 -5.57
C ARG A 102 11.74 3.70 -7.01
N LYS A 103 10.80 2.90 -7.53
CA LYS A 103 10.27 3.04 -8.89
C LYS A 103 9.52 4.36 -9.06
N HIS A 104 8.88 4.85 -8.01
CA HIS A 104 8.01 6.02 -8.06
C HIS A 104 8.64 7.30 -7.50
N SER A 105 9.63 7.20 -6.61
CA SER A 105 10.36 8.36 -6.06
C SER A 105 11.21 9.12 -7.10
N ARG A 106 11.48 8.53 -8.26
CA ARG A 106 12.39 9.12 -9.28
C ARG A 106 11.72 9.84 -10.45
N ARG A 107 10.38 9.94 -10.50
CA ARG A 107 9.71 10.45 -11.72
C ARG A 107 8.52 11.35 -11.43
N THR A 108 8.73 12.64 -11.49
CA THR A 108 7.73 13.70 -11.44
C THR A 108 7.04 13.89 -12.79
N SER A 109 5.81 13.38 -12.95
CA SER A 109 4.93 13.70 -14.07
C SER A 109 3.47 13.40 -13.69
N PHE A 110 2.58 14.36 -13.88
CA PHE A 110 1.16 14.35 -13.46
C PHE A 110 0.36 13.13 -13.98
N SER A 111 0.57 12.71 -15.22
CA SER A 111 -0.08 11.50 -15.77
C SER A 111 0.39 10.20 -15.12
N LYS A 112 1.52 10.24 -14.41
CA LYS A 112 2.07 9.08 -13.67
C LYS A 112 1.52 8.99 -12.26
N GLU A 113 1.11 10.09 -11.64
CA GLU A 113 0.52 10.06 -10.29
C GLU A 113 -0.80 9.28 -10.29
N LEU A 114 -1.65 9.46 -11.30
CA LEU A 114 -2.88 8.68 -11.48
C LEU A 114 -2.61 7.19 -11.68
N GLY A 115 -1.57 6.85 -12.46
CA GLY A 115 -1.14 5.46 -12.65
C GLY A 115 -0.59 4.81 -11.38
N ILE A 116 0.15 5.58 -10.59
CA ILE A 116 0.72 5.16 -9.30
C ILE A 116 -0.40 4.89 -8.29
N GLN A 117 -1.37 5.79 -8.19
CA GLN A 117 -2.50 5.64 -7.28
C GLN A 117 -3.31 4.37 -7.58
N ALA A 118 -3.59 4.10 -8.86
CA ALA A 118 -4.29 2.89 -9.27
C ALA A 118 -3.48 1.61 -8.98
N GLU A 119 -2.15 1.64 -9.18
CA GLU A 119 -1.28 0.50 -8.88
C GLU A 119 -1.22 0.22 -7.37
N ILE A 120 -1.08 1.28 -6.56
CA ILE A 120 -1.07 1.15 -5.09
C ILE A 120 -2.43 0.71 -4.55
N SER A 121 -3.54 1.21 -5.09
CA SER A 121 -4.89 0.77 -4.70
C SER A 121 -5.09 -0.73 -4.96
N LYS A 122 -4.60 -1.25 -6.08
CA LYS A 122 -4.62 -2.70 -6.35
C LYS A 122 -3.80 -3.50 -5.34
N GLU A 123 -2.59 -3.04 -5.05
CA GLU A 123 -1.73 -3.71 -4.07
C GLU A 123 -2.34 -3.66 -2.66
N LEU A 124 -2.92 -2.53 -2.28
CA LEU A 124 -3.64 -2.37 -1.01
C LEU A 124 -4.84 -3.31 -0.92
N MET A 125 -5.61 -3.43 -2.00
CA MET A 125 -6.73 -4.37 -2.07
C MET A 125 -6.27 -5.82 -1.85
N ILE A 126 -5.17 -6.24 -2.51
CA ILE A 126 -4.61 -7.59 -2.33
C ILE A 126 -4.13 -7.79 -0.89
N LEU A 127 -3.47 -6.77 -0.31
CA LEU A 127 -3.03 -6.78 1.08
C LEU A 127 -4.21 -6.95 2.03
N LEU A 128 -5.25 -6.13 1.90
CA LEU A 128 -6.45 -6.17 2.73
C LEU A 128 -7.21 -7.50 2.59
N LYS A 129 -7.38 -8.02 1.38
CA LYS A 129 -7.97 -9.36 1.14
C LYS A 129 -7.18 -10.48 1.80
N SER A 130 -5.87 -10.32 1.85
CA SER A 130 -4.99 -11.29 2.49
C SER A 130 -4.99 -11.16 4.01
N TRP A 131 -5.21 -9.96 4.52
CA TRP A 131 -5.21 -9.64 5.94
C TRP A 131 -6.54 -10.00 6.62
N THR A 132 -7.66 -9.63 5.99
CA THR A 132 -9.00 -9.78 6.57
C THR A 132 -9.60 -11.13 6.20
N LYS A 133 -9.96 -11.91 7.21
CA LYS A 133 -10.66 -13.19 7.04
C LYS A 133 -12.15 -12.99 7.27
N GLY A 134 -12.95 -12.99 6.19
CA GLY A 134 -14.41 -12.84 6.24
C GLY A 134 -14.87 -11.40 6.55
N ASP A 135 -16.19 -11.20 6.59
CA ASP A 135 -16.82 -9.88 6.67
C ASP A 135 -16.78 -9.24 8.06
N LYS A 136 -16.43 -10.02 9.08
CA LYS A 136 -16.38 -9.55 10.49
C LYS A 136 -15.01 -9.04 10.92
N HIS A 137 -14.01 -9.05 10.05
CA HIS A 137 -12.64 -8.62 10.32
C HIS A 137 -12.27 -7.45 9.42
N ARG A 138 -11.94 -6.30 10.01
CA ARG A 138 -11.55 -5.08 9.28
C ARG A 138 -10.24 -4.54 9.81
N VAL A 139 -9.54 -3.79 8.98
CA VAL A 139 -8.38 -3.00 9.37
C VAL A 139 -8.85 -1.59 9.67
N MET A 140 -8.42 -1.02 10.79
CA MET A 140 -8.63 0.37 11.14
C MET A 140 -7.33 1.14 10.93
N LEU A 141 -7.32 2.04 9.97
CA LEU A 141 -6.24 2.97 9.72
C LEU A 141 -6.50 4.25 10.53
N TYR A 142 -5.71 4.46 11.55
CA TYR A 142 -5.74 5.69 12.33
C TYR A 142 -4.71 6.66 11.77
N VAL A 143 -5.19 7.76 11.17
CA VAL A 143 -4.34 8.80 10.57
C VAL A 143 -4.21 9.94 11.56
N ASP A 144 -3.00 10.14 12.04
CA ASP A 144 -2.65 11.11 13.08
C ASP A 144 -1.87 12.30 12.52
N ASP A 145 -1.86 13.41 13.27
CA ASP A 145 -1.10 14.63 12.97
C ASP A 145 -1.41 15.25 11.56
N ILE A 146 -2.62 15.08 11.05
CA ILE A 146 -3.03 15.70 9.77
C ILE A 146 -3.04 17.22 9.87
N ASP A 147 -3.47 17.77 10.99
CA ASP A 147 -3.55 19.20 11.29
C ASP A 147 -2.20 19.91 11.41
N ARG A 148 -1.11 19.15 11.50
CA ARG A 148 0.25 19.69 11.45
C ARG A 148 0.79 19.83 10.03
N CYS A 149 0.12 19.28 9.05
CA CYS A 149 0.48 19.43 7.64
C CYS A 149 0.16 20.86 7.15
N SER A 150 0.77 21.27 6.04
CA SER A 150 0.34 22.48 5.35
C SER A 150 -1.11 22.34 4.87
N ASP A 151 -1.85 23.46 4.76
CA ASP A 151 -3.28 23.47 4.37
C ASP A 151 -3.54 22.61 3.11
N GLU A 152 -2.73 22.81 2.06
CA GLU A 152 -2.85 22.07 0.80
C GLU A 152 -2.62 20.57 0.98
N LYS A 153 -1.56 20.20 1.70
CA LYS A 153 -1.22 18.79 1.95
C LYS A 153 -2.23 18.08 2.84
N MET A 154 -2.78 18.78 3.82
CA MET A 154 -3.85 18.26 4.67
C MET A 154 -5.07 17.92 3.83
N LEU A 155 -5.56 18.85 3.01
CA LEU A 155 -6.73 18.66 2.16
C LEU A 155 -6.50 17.57 1.12
N ASP A 156 -5.36 17.59 0.43
CA ASP A 156 -4.99 16.57 -0.56
C ASP A 156 -4.93 15.17 0.07
N THR A 157 -4.40 15.07 1.30
CA THR A 157 -4.32 13.79 2.02
C THR A 157 -5.71 13.25 2.34
N ILE A 158 -6.62 14.09 2.86
CA ILE A 158 -7.99 13.69 3.21
C ILE A 158 -8.77 13.32 1.95
N GLU A 159 -8.69 14.11 0.88
CA GLU A 159 -9.35 13.83 -0.40
C GLU A 159 -8.83 12.51 -1.01
N ALA A 160 -7.55 12.29 -0.92
CA ALA A 160 -6.91 11.08 -1.39
C ALA A 160 -7.39 9.84 -0.60
N LEU A 161 -7.42 9.90 0.74
CA LEU A 161 -7.95 8.82 1.59
C LEU A 161 -9.41 8.53 1.26
N ARG A 162 -10.23 9.55 1.01
CA ARG A 162 -11.62 9.39 0.59
C ARG A 162 -11.72 8.66 -0.74
N THR A 163 -11.00 9.12 -1.77
CA THR A 163 -11.00 8.49 -3.10
C THR A 163 -10.61 7.01 -3.02
N MET A 164 -9.67 6.66 -2.12
CA MET A 164 -9.32 5.26 -1.86
C MET A 164 -10.51 4.46 -1.31
N LEU A 165 -11.33 5.05 -0.45
CA LEU A 165 -12.49 4.40 0.15
C LEU A 165 -13.70 4.29 -0.81
N GLU A 166 -13.69 4.96 -1.96
CA GLU A 166 -14.69 4.78 -3.02
C GLU A 166 -14.60 3.39 -3.67
N GLU A 167 -13.43 2.74 -3.58
CA GLU A 167 -13.27 1.36 -4.01
C GLU A 167 -14.01 0.41 -3.04
N GLU A 168 -15.09 -0.21 -3.51
CA GLU A 168 -16.00 -1.05 -2.71
C GLU A 168 -15.26 -2.15 -1.93
N GLU A 169 -14.27 -2.79 -2.56
CA GLU A 169 -13.49 -3.86 -1.96
C GLU A 169 -12.56 -3.38 -0.85
N ILE A 170 -12.10 -2.12 -0.92
CA ILE A 170 -11.30 -1.48 0.12
C ILE A 170 -12.22 -1.05 1.25
N CYS A 171 -13.32 -0.37 0.94
CA CYS A 171 -14.29 0.13 1.91
C CYS A 171 -14.88 -0.98 2.81
N LYS A 172 -15.13 -2.17 2.25
CA LYS A 172 -15.59 -3.33 3.02
C LYS A 172 -14.60 -3.79 4.09
N ARG A 173 -13.29 -3.53 3.92
CA ARG A 173 -12.20 -4.10 4.72
C ARG A 173 -11.41 -3.09 5.52
N LEU A 174 -11.45 -1.82 5.12
CA LEU A 174 -10.72 -0.72 5.73
C LEU A 174 -11.68 0.30 6.31
N VAL A 175 -11.39 0.73 7.53
CA VAL A 175 -12.03 1.89 8.17
C VAL A 175 -10.92 2.90 8.39
N VAL A 176 -11.12 4.13 7.93
CA VAL A 176 -10.17 5.22 8.15
C VAL A 176 -10.73 6.14 9.23
N VAL A 177 -9.91 6.42 10.22
CA VAL A 177 -10.19 7.37 11.30
C VAL A 177 -9.10 8.44 11.25
N CYS A 178 -9.50 9.69 11.04
CA CYS A 178 -8.58 10.82 11.00
C CYS A 178 -8.67 11.61 12.31
N SER A 179 -7.52 11.88 12.92
CA SER A 179 -7.39 12.84 14.00
C SER A 179 -7.01 14.19 13.39
N THR A 180 -7.87 15.20 13.56
CA THR A 180 -7.62 16.55 13.06
C THR A 180 -8.37 17.57 13.89
N ASP A 181 -7.80 18.76 14.06
CA ASP A 181 -8.50 19.90 14.62
C ASP A 181 -9.46 20.48 13.56
N MET A 182 -10.76 20.43 13.87
CA MET A 182 -11.80 20.94 12.95
C MET A 182 -11.63 22.42 12.65
N LEU A 183 -11.07 23.21 13.58
CA LEU A 183 -10.83 24.64 13.35
C LEU A 183 -9.71 24.84 12.31
N VAL A 184 -8.67 24.02 12.35
CA VAL A 184 -7.57 24.06 11.37
C VAL A 184 -8.09 23.65 10.00
N LEU A 185 -8.89 22.59 9.92
CA LEU A 185 -9.50 22.10 8.68
C LEU A 185 -10.44 23.15 8.07
N ASP A 186 -11.33 23.76 8.86
CA ASP A 186 -12.24 24.81 8.38
C ASP A 186 -11.49 26.02 7.83
N ASN A 187 -10.43 26.44 8.52
CA ASN A 187 -9.60 27.54 8.08
C ASN A 187 -8.85 27.23 6.78
N ALA A 188 -8.36 25.99 6.60
CA ALA A 188 -7.69 25.57 5.37
C ALA A 188 -8.66 25.53 4.19
N LEU A 189 -9.87 24.99 4.37
CA LEU A 189 -10.93 25.00 3.36
C LEU A 189 -11.33 26.42 2.99
N LYS A 190 -11.52 27.28 3.99
CA LYS A 190 -11.87 28.69 3.78
C LYS A 190 -10.84 29.38 2.92
N ARG A 191 -9.55 29.27 3.25
CA ARG A 191 -8.46 29.87 2.43
C ARG A 191 -8.42 29.31 1.01
N ARG A 192 -8.69 28.01 0.83
CA ARG A 192 -8.78 27.37 -0.50
C ARG A 192 -9.94 27.96 -1.31
N TYR A 193 -11.13 28.08 -0.73
CA TYR A 193 -12.31 28.59 -1.40
C TYR A 193 -12.25 30.11 -1.65
N GLU A 194 -11.72 30.90 -0.73
CA GLU A 194 -11.48 32.34 -0.95
C GLU A 194 -10.53 32.61 -2.12
N ARG A 195 -9.53 31.73 -2.31
CA ARG A 195 -8.62 31.81 -3.46
C ARG A 195 -9.30 31.47 -4.78
N VAL A 196 -10.19 30.48 -4.78
CA VAL A 196 -10.88 30.00 -5.99
C VAL A 196 -12.07 30.90 -6.34
N TYR A 197 -12.74 31.44 -5.34
CA TYR A 197 -13.96 32.27 -5.50
C TYR A 197 -13.81 33.59 -4.76
N PRO A 198 -12.97 34.52 -5.28
CA PRO A 198 -12.66 35.77 -4.57
C PRO A 198 -13.88 36.71 -4.46
N ASP A 199 -14.87 36.57 -5.34
CA ASP A 199 -16.07 37.44 -5.39
C ASP A 199 -17.23 36.89 -4.56
N TYR A 200 -17.08 35.74 -3.89
CA TYR A 200 -18.16 35.13 -3.09
C TYR A 200 -18.29 35.83 -1.73
N ALA A 201 -19.53 35.97 -1.28
CA ALA A 201 -19.78 36.46 0.07
C ALA A 201 -19.26 35.45 1.14
N PRO A 202 -18.81 35.95 2.32
CA PRO A 202 -18.29 35.07 3.38
C PRO A 202 -19.27 33.98 3.83
N GLN A 203 -20.58 34.21 3.67
CA GLN A 203 -21.62 33.25 4.02
C GLN A 203 -21.66 32.08 3.01
N ASP A 204 -21.44 32.36 1.73
CA ASP A 204 -21.42 31.34 0.67
C ASP A 204 -20.18 30.47 0.80
N ILE A 205 -19.03 31.07 1.11
CA ILE A 205 -17.80 30.34 1.38
C ILE A 205 -17.96 29.40 2.56
N ARG A 206 -18.58 29.88 3.68
CA ARG A 206 -18.87 29.01 4.84
C ARG A 206 -19.77 27.84 4.47
N ARG A 207 -20.79 28.06 3.64
CA ARG A 207 -21.66 26.99 3.17
C ARG A 207 -20.88 25.95 2.35
N LEU A 208 -20.02 26.41 1.44
CA LEU A 208 -19.15 25.52 0.67
C LEU A 208 -18.20 24.69 1.55
N CYS A 209 -17.64 25.30 2.60
CA CYS A 209 -16.79 24.59 3.55
C CYS A 209 -17.58 23.48 4.28
N ASN A 210 -18.77 23.77 4.79
CA ASN A 210 -19.61 22.79 5.47
C ASN A 210 -20.01 21.65 4.52
N ASP A 211 -20.50 21.98 3.31
CA ASP A 211 -20.84 20.99 2.29
C ASP A 211 -19.64 20.09 1.90
N HIS A 212 -18.45 20.65 1.96
CA HIS A 212 -17.22 19.89 1.68
C HIS A 212 -16.86 18.95 2.82
N ILE A 213 -16.92 19.42 4.07
CA ILE A 213 -16.67 18.60 5.26
C ILE A 213 -17.65 17.44 5.32
N ASP A 214 -18.94 17.68 5.09
CA ASP A 214 -19.97 16.64 5.07
C ASP A 214 -19.72 15.58 3.98
N LYS A 215 -19.10 15.98 2.89
CA LYS A 215 -18.69 15.05 1.83
C LYS A 215 -17.41 14.29 2.17
N LEU A 216 -16.51 14.88 2.92
CA LEU A 216 -15.23 14.24 3.28
C LEU A 216 -15.42 13.16 4.34
N PHE A 217 -16.30 13.40 5.31
CA PHE A 217 -16.49 12.52 6.44
C PHE A 217 -17.89 11.91 6.45
N VAL A 218 -17.95 10.61 6.63
CA VAL A 218 -19.23 9.87 6.77
C VAL A 218 -19.82 10.12 8.15
N SER A 219 -18.98 10.39 9.15
CA SER A 219 -19.37 10.70 10.54
C SER A 219 -18.24 11.47 11.20
N SER A 220 -18.56 12.62 11.80
CA SER A 220 -17.68 13.35 12.73
C SER A 220 -18.13 13.07 14.16
N ILE A 221 -17.20 12.78 15.05
CA ILE A 221 -17.44 12.52 16.47
C ILE A 221 -16.98 13.74 17.27
#